data_d06fc0a93bb8b58f22b7bacdab748a98
#
_entry.id   d06fc0a93bb8b58f22b7bacdab748a98
#
_cell.length_a   1.000
_cell.length_b   1.000
_cell.length_c   1.000
_cell.angle_alpha   90.00
_cell.angle_beta   90.00
_cell.angle_gamma   90.00
#
_symmetry.space_group_name_H-M   'P 1'
#
loop_
_entity.id
_entity.type
_entity.pdbx_description
1 polymer ?
#
loop_
_entity_poly.entity_id
_entity_poly.type
_entity_poly.pdbx_seq_one_letter_code
_entity_poly.pdbx_strand_id
1 'polypeptide(L)'
;QTLSYSIDVYRRKVAPVKSLLDFGCYVTFFPQLVAGPIVRAKDFIPQLQSKYDLSRKEFNLGVWWILTGLIKKIVVADYIAMNLVDRVFANPTSYSGMEVLLGLYGYSLQIFADFSGYSDIAIGVALIMGFRLAENFRSPYKARNVGEFWGRWHISLSTWLRDYLYIPMGGSRRASIFSVMFSIGIVLFAG
;
A
#
# COMPACT_ATOMS: atom_id res chain seq x y z
N GLN A 1 1.82 -8.37 8.75
CA GLN A 1 2.72 -9.36 8.12
C GLN A 1 2.82 -10.63 8.94
N THR A 2 3.18 -10.54 10.22
CA THR A 2 3.29 -11.70 11.15
C THR A 2 1.98 -12.49 11.20
N LEU A 3 0.84 -11.81 11.32
CA LEU A 3 -0.47 -12.47 11.34
C LEU A 3 -0.75 -13.25 10.05
N SER A 4 -0.49 -12.66 8.88
CA SER A 4 -0.68 -13.35 7.60
C SER A 4 0.25 -14.57 7.45
N TYR A 5 1.50 -14.46 7.91
CA TYR A 5 2.42 -15.61 7.96
C TYR A 5 1.89 -16.75 8.82
N SER A 6 1.45 -16.45 10.06
CA SER A 6 0.91 -17.47 10.97
C SER A 6 -0.33 -18.16 10.38
N ILE A 7 -1.23 -17.40 9.77
CA ILE A 7 -2.41 -17.93 9.09
C ILE A 7 -2.01 -18.80 7.88
N ASP A 8 -1.04 -18.38 7.08
CA ASP A 8 -0.61 -19.11 5.89
C ASP A 8 0.11 -20.41 6.25
N VAL A 9 0.91 -20.43 7.32
CA VAL A 9 1.51 -21.65 7.87
C VAL A 9 0.41 -22.59 8.40
N TYR A 10 -0.52 -22.07 9.20
CA TYR A 10 -1.65 -22.87 9.70
C TYR A 10 -2.49 -23.48 8.56
N ARG A 11 -2.72 -22.72 7.49
CA ARG A 11 -3.43 -23.18 6.29
C ARG A 11 -2.58 -24.06 5.36
N ARG A 12 -1.33 -24.35 5.73
CA ARG A 12 -0.35 -25.11 4.92
C ARG A 12 -0.10 -24.52 3.53
N LYS A 13 -0.26 -23.19 3.39
CA LYS A 13 0.06 -22.46 2.15
C LYS A 13 1.54 -22.11 2.03
N VAL A 14 2.21 -21.99 3.17
CA VAL A 14 3.63 -21.70 3.28
C VAL A 14 4.25 -22.67 4.28
N ALA A 15 5.42 -23.23 3.94
CA ALA A 15 6.18 -24.03 4.89
C ALA A 15 6.72 -23.14 6.01
N PRO A 16 6.77 -23.61 7.26
CA PRO A 16 7.39 -22.88 8.35
C PRO A 16 8.85 -22.56 8.04
N VAL A 17 9.26 -21.33 8.29
CA VAL A 17 10.65 -20.90 8.12
C VAL A 17 11.47 -21.52 9.23
N LYS A 18 12.57 -22.20 8.87
CA LYS A 18 13.46 -22.86 9.81
C LYS A 18 14.47 -21.92 10.47
N SER A 19 14.78 -20.82 9.79
CA SER A 19 15.76 -19.83 10.25
C SER A 19 15.03 -18.66 10.94
N LEU A 20 15.39 -18.41 12.20
CA LEU A 20 14.91 -17.24 12.93
C LEU A 20 15.39 -15.92 12.30
N LEU A 21 16.58 -15.95 11.68
CA LEU A 21 17.13 -14.80 10.97
C LEU A 21 16.28 -14.45 9.73
N ASP A 22 15.89 -15.45 8.92
CA ASP A 22 15.06 -15.22 7.74
C ASP A 22 13.69 -14.66 8.13
N PHE A 23 13.10 -15.19 9.20
CA PHE A 23 11.85 -14.66 9.74
C PHE A 23 12.03 -13.24 10.28
N GLY A 24 13.10 -12.98 11.01
CA GLY A 24 13.46 -11.64 11.50
C GLY A 24 13.63 -10.66 10.33
N CYS A 25 14.41 -11.01 9.32
CA CYS A 25 14.58 -10.19 8.10
C CYS A 25 13.24 -9.89 7.43
N TYR A 26 12.36 -10.88 7.29
CA TYR A 26 11.03 -10.69 6.71
C TYR A 26 10.18 -9.68 7.49
N VAL A 27 10.17 -9.78 8.82
CA VAL A 27 9.32 -8.91 9.67
C VAL A 27 9.90 -7.51 9.81
N THR A 28 11.24 -7.38 9.86
CA THR A 28 11.93 -6.11 10.12
C THR A 28 12.47 -5.44 8.85
N PHE A 29 12.13 -5.93 7.67
CA PHE A 29 12.58 -5.34 6.41
C PHE A 29 12.14 -3.88 6.28
N PHE A 30 13.09 -2.96 6.50
CA PHE A 30 12.78 -1.55 6.76
C PHE A 30 12.00 -0.84 5.64
N PRO A 31 12.18 -1.13 4.32
CA PRO A 31 11.43 -0.39 3.30
C PRO A 31 9.90 -0.57 3.40
N GLN A 32 9.43 -1.66 4.00
CA GLN A 32 8.00 -1.96 4.12
C GLN A 32 7.39 -1.58 5.48
N LEU A 33 8.21 -1.23 6.51
CA LEU A 33 7.76 -1.19 7.91
C LEU A 33 6.68 -0.16 8.21
N VAL A 34 6.74 1.03 7.63
CA VAL A 34 5.83 2.14 8.02
C VAL A 34 4.64 2.23 7.07
N ALA A 35 4.87 2.49 5.80
CA ALA A 35 3.83 2.68 4.79
C ALA A 35 4.17 2.01 3.45
N GLY A 36 5.14 1.11 3.44
CA GLY A 36 5.47 0.30 2.27
C GLY A 36 4.40 -0.76 1.96
N PRO A 37 4.50 -1.42 0.79
CA PRO A 37 3.58 -2.49 0.43
C PRO A 37 3.59 -3.62 1.46
N ILE A 38 2.42 -4.13 1.83
CA ILE A 38 2.29 -5.30 2.72
C ILE A 38 2.75 -6.55 1.95
N VAL A 39 3.93 -7.03 2.28
CA VAL A 39 4.55 -8.17 1.59
C VAL A 39 4.18 -9.48 2.27
N ARG A 40 3.90 -10.51 1.49
CA ARG A 40 3.58 -11.84 1.99
C ARG A 40 4.84 -12.69 2.11
N ALA A 41 4.87 -13.54 3.13
CA ALA A 41 5.99 -14.44 3.37
C ALA A 41 6.32 -15.32 2.16
N LYS A 42 5.30 -15.82 1.46
CA LYS A 42 5.48 -16.63 0.24
C LYS A 42 6.21 -15.92 -0.89
N ASP A 43 6.10 -14.58 -0.94
CA ASP A 43 6.70 -13.77 -2.01
C ASP A 43 8.06 -13.20 -1.59
N PHE A 44 8.31 -13.05 -0.28
CA PHE A 44 9.54 -12.43 0.24
C PHE A 44 10.60 -13.46 0.63
N ILE A 45 10.24 -14.50 1.39
CA ILE A 45 11.20 -15.46 1.94
C ILE A 45 12.04 -16.17 0.87
N PRO A 46 11.47 -16.58 -0.29
CA PRO A 46 12.29 -17.14 -1.36
C PRO A 46 13.36 -16.17 -1.89
N GLN A 47 13.11 -14.86 -1.84
CA GLN A 47 14.07 -13.86 -2.30
C GLN A 47 15.29 -13.75 -1.36
N LEU A 48 15.14 -14.04 -0.06
CA LEU A 48 16.27 -14.08 0.89
C LEU A 48 17.28 -15.16 0.54
N GLN A 49 16.83 -16.24 -0.09
CA GLN A 49 17.66 -17.38 -0.47
C GLN A 49 18.21 -17.25 -1.89
N SER A 50 17.76 -16.26 -2.65
CA SER A 50 18.25 -16.01 -4.00
C SER A 50 19.62 -15.32 -3.96
N LYS A 51 20.46 -15.62 -4.97
CA LYS A 51 21.72 -14.92 -5.12
C LYS A 51 21.46 -13.45 -5.47
N TYR A 52 22.10 -12.56 -4.74
CA TYR A 52 22.06 -11.13 -5.08
C TYR A 52 22.74 -10.90 -6.43
N ASP A 53 21.97 -10.41 -7.38
CA ASP A 53 22.44 -9.99 -8.69
C ASP A 53 21.62 -8.78 -9.13
N LEU A 54 22.24 -7.61 -9.09
CA LEU A 54 21.61 -6.35 -9.46
C LEU A 54 22.09 -5.91 -10.83
N SER A 55 21.25 -6.09 -11.83
CA SER A 55 21.53 -5.58 -13.17
C SER A 55 21.49 -4.04 -13.20
N ARG A 56 22.25 -3.44 -14.10
CA ARG A 56 22.22 -1.98 -14.33
C ARG A 56 20.81 -1.47 -14.66
N LYS A 57 20.00 -2.29 -15.32
CA LYS A 57 18.60 -1.95 -15.63
C LYS A 57 17.75 -1.87 -14.36
N GLU A 58 17.90 -2.82 -13.46
CA GLU A 58 17.17 -2.82 -12.18
C GLU A 58 17.63 -1.69 -11.26
N PHE A 59 18.93 -1.41 -11.22
CA PHE A 59 19.44 -0.26 -10.50
C PHE A 59 18.81 1.06 -11.00
N ASN A 60 18.83 1.29 -12.32
CA ASN A 60 18.24 2.47 -12.93
C ASN A 60 16.72 2.56 -12.64
N LEU A 61 16.01 1.43 -12.68
CA LEU A 61 14.60 1.35 -12.33
C LEU A 61 14.38 1.68 -10.86
N GLY A 62 15.20 1.16 -9.95
CA GLY A 62 15.13 1.49 -8.52
C GLY A 62 15.33 2.98 -8.25
N VAL A 63 16.34 3.59 -8.89
CA VAL A 63 16.56 5.04 -8.82
C VAL A 63 15.37 5.82 -9.37
N TRP A 64 14.79 5.38 -10.49
CA TRP A 64 13.59 5.99 -11.07
C TRP A 64 12.40 5.97 -10.11
N TRP A 65 12.14 4.85 -9.45
CA TRP A 65 11.09 4.74 -8.43
C TRP A 65 11.33 5.70 -7.26
N ILE A 66 12.56 5.77 -6.74
CA ILE A 66 12.91 6.68 -5.64
C ILE A 66 12.69 8.14 -6.05
N LEU A 67 13.19 8.56 -7.21
CA LEU A 67 13.03 9.93 -7.69
C LEU A 67 11.55 10.29 -7.92
N THR A 68 10.79 9.39 -8.54
CA THR A 68 9.34 9.59 -8.74
C THR A 68 8.62 9.72 -7.41
N GLY A 69 8.96 8.87 -6.43
CA GLY A 69 8.39 8.94 -5.09
C GLY A 69 8.73 10.25 -4.36
N LEU A 70 9.97 10.71 -4.43
CA LEU A 70 10.40 11.99 -3.86
C LEU A 70 9.67 13.18 -4.50
N ILE A 71 9.50 13.18 -5.82
CA ILE A 71 8.72 14.22 -6.51
C ILE A 71 7.27 14.21 -6.01
N LYS A 72 6.63 13.06 -5.93
CA LYS A 72 5.26 12.95 -5.40
C LYS A 72 5.16 13.48 -3.96
N LYS A 73 6.09 13.09 -3.10
CA LYS A 73 6.10 13.48 -1.69
C LYS A 73 6.37 14.99 -1.53
N ILE A 74 7.51 15.48 -2.02
CA ILE A 74 8.01 16.82 -1.73
C ILE A 74 7.31 17.87 -2.61
N VAL A 75 7.23 17.60 -3.93
CA VAL A 75 6.76 18.62 -4.88
C VAL A 75 5.24 18.63 -4.97
N VAL A 76 4.57 17.49 -4.84
CA VAL A 76 3.10 17.42 -4.97
C VAL A 76 2.45 17.45 -3.59
N ALA A 77 2.71 16.48 -2.72
CA ALA A 77 1.99 16.33 -1.46
C ALA A 77 2.29 17.49 -0.48
N ASP A 78 3.56 17.73 -0.15
CA ASP A 78 3.94 18.74 0.83
C ASP A 78 3.65 20.16 0.33
N TYR A 79 3.85 20.41 -0.97
CA TYR A 79 3.53 21.72 -1.55
C TYR A 79 2.02 22.04 -1.51
N ILE A 80 1.17 21.05 -1.87
CA ILE A 80 -0.30 21.22 -1.81
C ILE A 80 -0.76 21.37 -0.36
N ALA A 81 -0.18 20.57 0.57
CA ALA A 81 -0.47 20.67 1.98
C ALA A 81 -0.27 22.12 2.49
N MET A 82 0.95 22.62 2.38
CA MET A 82 1.34 23.92 2.96
C MET A 82 0.66 25.12 2.28
N ASN A 83 0.41 25.05 0.97
CA ASN A 83 -0.09 26.20 0.21
C ASN A 83 -1.61 26.26 0.06
N LEU A 84 -2.30 25.14 0.21
CA LEU A 84 -3.76 25.06 0.01
C LEU A 84 -4.46 24.41 1.20
N VAL A 85 -4.16 23.14 1.45
CA VAL A 85 -4.99 22.29 2.33
C VAL A 85 -4.94 22.77 3.77
N ASP A 86 -3.75 22.92 4.33
CA ASP A 86 -3.57 23.30 5.74
C ASP A 86 -4.18 24.68 6.02
N ARG A 87 -4.06 25.62 5.07
CA ARG A 87 -4.62 26.97 5.20
C ARG A 87 -6.13 26.97 5.20
N VAL A 88 -6.74 26.25 4.25
CA VAL A 88 -8.21 26.17 4.12
C VAL A 88 -8.80 25.43 5.32
N PHE A 89 -8.21 24.33 5.75
CA PHE A 89 -8.75 23.52 6.85
C PHE A 89 -8.49 24.13 8.23
N ALA A 90 -7.44 24.96 8.39
CA ALA A 90 -7.21 25.68 9.64
C ALA A 90 -8.31 26.73 9.92
N ASN A 91 -8.86 27.37 8.90
CA ASN A 91 -9.92 28.40 9.06
C ASN A 91 -10.88 28.41 7.87
N PRO A 92 -11.74 27.39 7.71
CA PRO A 92 -12.60 27.23 6.54
C PRO A 92 -13.61 28.35 6.38
N THR A 93 -13.97 29.05 7.46
CA THR A 93 -14.93 30.19 7.43
C THR A 93 -14.36 31.44 6.75
N SER A 94 -13.05 31.53 6.59
CA SER A 94 -12.36 32.66 5.91
C SER A 94 -12.28 32.48 4.40
N TYR A 95 -12.74 31.34 3.87
CA TYR A 95 -12.66 31.00 2.45
C TYR A 95 -14.03 30.87 1.84
N SER A 96 -14.15 31.14 0.55
CA SER A 96 -15.37 30.90 -0.22
C SER A 96 -15.67 29.41 -0.35
N GLY A 97 -16.92 29.05 -0.58
CA GLY A 97 -17.30 27.64 -0.80
C GLY A 97 -16.52 26.94 -1.93
N MET A 98 -16.13 27.70 -2.97
CA MET A 98 -15.32 27.15 -4.05
C MET A 98 -13.88 26.85 -3.59
N GLU A 99 -13.27 27.72 -2.80
CA GLU A 99 -11.93 27.50 -2.25
C GLU A 99 -11.92 26.31 -1.27
N VAL A 100 -12.95 26.14 -0.45
CA VAL A 100 -13.11 24.97 0.44
C VAL A 100 -13.27 23.70 -0.40
N LEU A 101 -14.03 23.72 -1.48
CA LEU A 101 -14.15 22.59 -2.40
C LEU A 101 -12.81 22.24 -3.08
N LEU A 102 -12.04 23.23 -3.53
CA LEU A 102 -10.70 23.03 -4.06
C LEU A 102 -9.75 22.48 -3.00
N GLY A 103 -9.86 22.92 -1.73
CA GLY A 103 -9.14 22.36 -0.59
C GLY A 103 -9.42 20.89 -0.39
N LEU A 104 -10.68 20.46 -0.51
CA LEU A 104 -11.08 19.04 -0.40
C LEU A 104 -10.47 18.17 -1.52
N TYR A 105 -10.50 18.64 -2.77
CA TYR A 105 -9.83 17.94 -3.88
C TYR A 105 -8.31 17.95 -3.72
N GLY A 106 -7.75 19.07 -3.26
CA GLY A 106 -6.33 19.19 -2.93
C GLY A 106 -5.90 18.18 -1.87
N TYR A 107 -6.70 18.01 -0.80
CA TYR A 107 -6.47 17.00 0.23
C TYR A 107 -6.51 15.57 -0.31
N SER A 108 -7.46 15.27 -1.17
CA SER A 108 -7.52 13.95 -1.84
C SER A 108 -6.24 13.66 -2.65
N LEU A 109 -5.76 14.65 -3.40
CA LEU A 109 -4.53 14.53 -4.18
C LEU A 109 -3.28 14.46 -3.27
N GLN A 110 -3.26 15.22 -2.18
CA GLN A 110 -2.19 15.19 -1.17
C GLN A 110 -2.03 13.80 -0.57
N ILE A 111 -3.11 13.18 -0.06
CA ILE A 111 -3.08 11.82 0.50
C ILE A 111 -2.55 10.82 -0.51
N PHE A 112 -3.03 10.90 -1.75
CA PHE A 112 -2.55 10.01 -2.80
C PHE A 112 -1.07 10.20 -3.10
N ALA A 113 -0.62 11.44 -3.28
CA ALA A 113 0.77 11.75 -3.62
C ALA A 113 1.72 11.38 -2.48
N ASP A 114 1.33 11.65 -1.23
CA ASP A 114 2.10 11.32 -0.03
C ASP A 114 2.29 9.81 0.10
N PHE A 115 1.20 9.07 0.10
CA PHE A 115 1.25 7.62 0.33
C PHE A 115 1.81 6.86 -0.89
N SER A 116 1.44 7.23 -2.12
CA SER A 116 2.03 6.60 -3.30
C SER A 116 3.51 6.94 -3.45
N GLY A 117 3.91 8.17 -3.08
CA GLY A 117 5.31 8.59 -3.07
C GLY A 117 6.15 7.76 -2.11
N TYR A 118 5.66 7.55 -0.88
CA TYR A 118 6.33 6.68 0.08
C TYR A 118 6.45 5.23 -0.45
N SER A 119 5.37 4.68 -1.00
CA SER A 119 5.37 3.33 -1.57
C SER A 119 6.37 3.19 -2.72
N ASP A 120 6.47 4.19 -3.60
CA ASP A 120 7.43 4.19 -4.71
C ASP A 120 8.87 4.21 -4.21
N ILE A 121 9.19 5.03 -3.19
CA ILE A 121 10.51 5.05 -2.55
C ILE A 121 10.82 3.67 -1.95
N ALA A 122 9.88 3.07 -1.23
CA ALA A 122 10.03 1.75 -0.63
C ALA A 122 10.33 0.67 -1.68
N ILE A 123 9.59 0.67 -2.81
CA ILE A 123 9.81 -0.26 -3.92
C ILE A 123 11.18 -0.04 -4.54
N GLY A 124 11.58 1.21 -4.77
CA GLY A 124 12.87 1.56 -5.37
C GLY A 124 14.05 1.16 -4.50
N VAL A 125 14.00 1.45 -3.20
CA VAL A 125 15.03 1.06 -2.22
C VAL A 125 15.14 -0.46 -2.13
N ALA A 126 14.01 -1.16 -2.01
CA ALA A 126 13.99 -2.62 -1.97
C ALA A 126 14.60 -3.23 -3.25
N LEU A 127 14.28 -2.66 -4.42
CA LEU A 127 14.81 -3.14 -5.69
C LEU A 127 16.34 -3.00 -5.77
N ILE A 128 16.90 -1.89 -5.29
CA ILE A 128 18.36 -1.69 -5.22
C ILE A 128 19.00 -2.68 -4.24
N MET A 129 18.29 -3.07 -3.18
CA MET A 129 18.73 -4.12 -2.25
C MET A 129 18.55 -5.54 -2.80
N GLY A 130 18.03 -5.71 -4.03
CA GLY A 130 17.78 -7.00 -4.65
C GLY A 130 16.43 -7.62 -4.35
N PHE A 131 15.51 -6.88 -3.69
CA PHE A 131 14.17 -7.36 -3.35
C PHE A 131 13.10 -6.71 -4.23
N ARG A 132 12.22 -7.51 -4.77
CA ARG A 132 11.09 -7.04 -5.58
C ARG A 132 9.83 -6.98 -4.72
N LEU A 133 9.31 -5.78 -4.54
CA LEU A 133 8.03 -5.54 -3.87
C LEU A 133 6.93 -5.34 -4.92
N ALA A 134 5.68 -5.64 -4.53
CA ALA A 134 4.52 -5.39 -5.38
C ALA A 134 4.15 -3.91 -5.43
N GLU A 135 3.62 -3.45 -6.57
CA GLU A 135 3.03 -2.11 -6.66
C GLU A 135 1.85 -1.96 -5.70
N ASN A 136 1.77 -0.79 -5.07
CA ASN A 136 0.70 -0.46 -4.14
C ASN A 136 -0.38 0.47 -4.75
N PHE A 137 -0.03 1.21 -5.79
CA PHE A 137 -0.93 2.15 -6.47
C PHE A 137 -0.83 2.06 -7.99
N ARG A 138 -2.00 2.02 -8.68
CA ARG A 138 -2.10 1.97 -10.15
C ARG A 138 -3.08 3.02 -10.68
N SER A 139 -2.71 4.31 -10.61
CA SER A 139 -3.57 5.40 -11.07
C SER A 139 -5.02 5.28 -10.57
N PRO A 140 -5.29 5.31 -9.25
CA PRO A 140 -6.60 5.00 -8.68
C PRO A 140 -7.71 5.97 -9.13
N TYR A 141 -7.39 7.24 -9.36
CA TYR A 141 -8.36 8.24 -9.82
C TYR A 141 -8.79 8.09 -11.30
N LYS A 142 -8.21 7.14 -12.04
CA LYS A 142 -8.69 6.72 -13.37
C LYS A 142 -9.73 5.59 -13.31
N ALA A 143 -10.13 5.16 -12.11
CA ALA A 143 -11.11 4.10 -11.92
C ALA A 143 -12.50 4.56 -12.36
N ARG A 144 -13.26 3.65 -13.00
CA ARG A 144 -14.61 3.89 -13.50
C ARG A 144 -15.69 3.59 -12.47
N ASN A 145 -15.36 2.87 -11.43
CA ASN A 145 -16.26 2.48 -10.35
C ASN A 145 -15.45 2.20 -9.04
N VAL A 146 -16.17 2.10 -7.93
CA VAL A 146 -15.58 1.89 -6.61
C VAL A 146 -14.78 0.59 -6.51
N GLY A 147 -15.24 -0.48 -7.15
CA GLY A 147 -14.51 -1.77 -7.15
C GLY A 147 -13.17 -1.67 -7.89
N GLU A 148 -13.14 -0.97 -9.03
CA GLU A 148 -11.92 -0.70 -9.77
C GLU A 148 -10.98 0.24 -8.98
N PHE A 149 -11.54 1.23 -8.26
CA PHE A 149 -10.76 2.11 -7.38
C PHE A 149 -9.99 1.32 -6.33
N TRP A 150 -10.64 0.44 -5.56
CA TRP A 150 -9.99 -0.39 -4.56
C TRP A 150 -9.01 -1.42 -5.15
N GLY A 151 -9.21 -1.82 -6.41
CA GLY A 151 -8.25 -2.64 -7.14
C GLY A 151 -6.98 -1.88 -7.56
N ARG A 152 -6.96 -0.54 -7.43
CA ARG A 152 -5.86 0.35 -7.82
C ARG A 152 -5.28 1.15 -6.65
N TRP A 153 -6.01 1.27 -5.55
CA TRP A 153 -5.63 1.97 -4.31
C TRP A 153 -5.17 0.98 -3.27
N HIS A 154 -3.99 1.21 -2.69
CA HIS A 154 -3.40 0.41 -1.61
C HIS A 154 -3.61 -1.11 -1.84
N ILE A 155 -3.13 -1.58 -3.00
CA ILE A 155 -3.42 -2.92 -3.54
C ILE A 155 -3.00 -4.02 -2.56
N SER A 156 -1.88 -3.83 -1.86
CA SER A 156 -1.39 -4.80 -0.88
C SER A 156 -2.34 -4.96 0.31
N LEU A 157 -2.90 -3.86 0.85
CA LEU A 157 -3.90 -3.89 1.90
C LEU A 157 -5.23 -4.45 1.39
N SER A 158 -5.72 -3.96 0.26
CA SER A 158 -7.00 -4.42 -0.34
C SER A 158 -6.99 -5.93 -0.57
N THR A 159 -5.89 -6.48 -1.08
CA THR A 159 -5.73 -7.91 -1.29
C THR A 159 -5.56 -8.67 0.03
N TRP A 160 -4.88 -8.08 1.02
CA TRP A 160 -4.75 -8.67 2.34
C TRP A 160 -6.12 -8.79 3.04
N LEU A 161 -6.89 -7.70 3.09
CA LEU A 161 -8.24 -7.69 3.67
C LEU A 161 -9.17 -8.69 2.96
N ARG A 162 -9.11 -8.77 1.64
CA ARG A 162 -9.87 -9.75 0.88
C ARG A 162 -9.53 -11.18 1.28
N ASP A 163 -8.24 -11.53 1.33
CA ASP A 163 -7.79 -12.93 1.44
C ASP A 163 -7.81 -13.45 2.90
N TYR A 164 -7.61 -12.56 3.88
CA TYR A 164 -7.51 -12.93 5.29
C TYR A 164 -8.75 -12.56 6.12
N LEU A 165 -9.56 -11.64 5.64
CA LEU A 165 -10.76 -11.21 6.35
C LEU A 165 -12.03 -11.53 5.55
N TYR A 166 -12.21 -10.94 4.38
CA TYR A 166 -13.44 -11.05 3.60
C TYR A 166 -13.76 -12.48 3.15
N ILE A 167 -12.83 -13.18 2.51
CA ILE A 167 -13.04 -14.56 2.03
C ILE A 167 -13.30 -15.53 3.19
N PRO A 168 -12.54 -15.53 4.31
CA PRO A 168 -12.81 -16.39 5.45
C PRO A 168 -14.15 -16.15 6.14
N MET A 169 -14.67 -14.93 6.10
CA MET A 169 -15.99 -14.57 6.65
C MET A 169 -17.16 -15.02 5.76
N GLY A 170 -16.87 -15.71 4.63
CA GLY A 170 -17.89 -16.22 3.72
C GLY A 170 -17.82 -15.63 2.31
N GLY A 171 -17.20 -14.49 2.11
CA GLY A 171 -17.09 -13.81 0.82
C GLY A 171 -18.45 -13.59 0.16
N SER A 172 -18.47 -13.52 -1.17
CA SER A 172 -19.70 -13.36 -1.96
C SER A 172 -20.42 -14.68 -2.26
N ARG A 173 -19.82 -15.84 -1.93
CA ARG A 173 -20.31 -17.14 -2.42
C ARG A 173 -21.40 -17.81 -1.55
N ARG A 174 -21.57 -17.42 -0.29
CA ARG A 174 -22.47 -18.09 0.68
C ARG A 174 -23.32 -17.14 1.54
N ALA A 175 -23.25 -15.86 1.29
CA ALA A 175 -23.80 -14.91 2.22
C ALA A 175 -25.11 -14.30 1.73
N SER A 176 -26.08 -14.11 2.64
CA SER A 176 -27.16 -13.17 2.43
C SER A 176 -26.59 -11.78 2.17
N ILE A 177 -27.31 -10.91 1.50
CA ILE A 177 -26.92 -9.51 1.26
C ILE A 177 -26.45 -8.84 2.56
N PHE A 178 -27.09 -9.13 3.69
CA PHE A 178 -26.73 -8.60 5.01
C PHE A 178 -25.32 -9.04 5.44
N SER A 179 -24.95 -10.30 5.26
CA SER A 179 -23.61 -10.82 5.60
C SER A 179 -22.52 -10.21 4.70
N VAL A 180 -22.80 -9.98 3.42
CA VAL A 180 -21.87 -9.31 2.50
C VAL A 180 -21.66 -7.85 2.92
N MET A 181 -22.74 -7.11 3.21
CA MET A 181 -22.66 -5.73 3.67
C MET A 181 -21.90 -5.60 5.00
N PHE A 182 -22.17 -6.50 5.94
CA PHE A 182 -21.47 -6.56 7.23
C PHE A 182 -19.96 -6.82 7.04
N SER A 183 -19.58 -7.78 6.17
CA SER A 183 -18.18 -8.09 5.87
C SER A 183 -17.48 -6.91 5.18
N ILE A 184 -18.15 -6.23 4.26
CA ILE A 184 -17.63 -5.01 3.62
C ILE A 184 -17.48 -3.89 4.65
N GLY A 185 -18.44 -3.70 5.54
CA GLY A 185 -18.38 -2.72 6.62
C GLY A 185 -17.15 -2.95 7.52
N ILE A 186 -16.89 -4.19 7.94
CA ILE A 186 -15.69 -4.54 8.73
C ILE A 186 -14.41 -4.24 7.95
N VAL A 187 -14.36 -4.61 6.67
CA VAL A 187 -13.18 -4.36 5.82
C VAL A 187 -12.91 -2.86 5.68
N LEU A 188 -13.94 -2.04 5.49
CA LEU A 188 -13.81 -0.58 5.41
C LEU A 188 -13.42 0.07 6.74
N PHE A 189 -13.85 -0.51 7.86
CA PHE A 189 -13.48 -0.01 9.19
C PHE A 189 -12.06 -0.42 9.60
N ALA A 190 -11.56 -1.54 9.09
CA ALA A 190 -10.23 -2.06 9.41
C ALA A 190 -9.11 -1.50 8.50
N GLY A 191 -9.45 -0.87 7.38
CA GLY A 191 -8.51 -0.28 6.40
C GLY A 191 -8.47 1.21 6.48
#